data_19403ad82bf466258a81793d12f3859b
#
_entry.id   19403ad82bf466258a81793d12f3859b
#
_cell.length_a   1.000
_cell.length_b   1.000
_cell.length_c   1.000
_cell.angle_alpha   90.00
_cell.angle_beta   90.00
_cell.angle_gamma   90.00
#
_symmetry.space_group_name_H-M   'P 1'
#
loop_
_entity.id
_entity.type
_entity.pdbx_description
1 polymer ?
#
loop_
_entity_poly.entity_id
_entity_poly.type
_entity_poly.pdbx_seq_one_letter_code
_entity_poly.pdbx_strand_id
1 'polypeptide(L)'
;MLKKIVPYFSKYKYFPFLAFLSILVEVVCEVGQPIIMLKIIDEGIPNRDTSMILWYGILMIIVAMISLGAGVLGAKFASIAGTGVASELRSAQMKKIQEFSFKNLDFFSNASLITRMTSDVTNIQNTAIMTMRILARAPMMFLFAFFFAVSLNAQLSLVFVVAVPFLVVSLALIISTAFPRFRLLQQATDGINRILQENFIGIRVVKSFVREPFERVKFGVENTNFKTRALHAMYVIVWNNPIMQLTVYACTIAVMWFGGNFVMHGEMTTGELISFISYITQILMSLMMISFVFVMLTMTKASMDRIFEVIETEVDIVELENVIPTEITRGDVEFDHVHFSYGKDQQEEVLNDIHFSVKSGQVLGIIGPTGSGKTSLVQLIPRLYDATAGSVRVAGKDVRDYAFSDLRSQVAMVLQKNTLFSGTIRENLLWGNPHATEEEMIQVAKYAQAHNFIMEMPDGYDTKVEQGGRNFSGGQKQRLCIARAMLRKPAVLILDDSTSAVDTSTDSLIREAFFNHLPDTTVIIIAQRISSIQGADKIVVLEDGKMNGIGTHETLMENNELYREIYETQMEGAKVDER
;
A
#
# COMPACT_ATOMS: atom_id res chain seq x y z
N MET A 1 15.06 -11.97 6.64
CA MET A 1 14.70 -10.55 6.63
C MET A 1 15.67 -9.72 5.78
N LEU A 2 16.90 -9.48 6.23
CA LEU A 2 17.89 -8.66 5.48
C LEU A 2 18.15 -9.15 4.04
N LYS A 3 18.19 -10.46 3.80
CA LYS A 3 18.40 -11.04 2.46
C LYS A 3 17.38 -10.57 1.41
N LYS A 4 16.12 -10.30 1.80
CA LYS A 4 15.07 -9.84 0.89
C LYS A 4 15.23 -8.36 0.48
N ILE A 5 15.83 -7.54 1.35
CA ILE A 5 16.02 -6.10 1.09
C ILE A 5 17.34 -5.82 0.34
N VAL A 6 18.36 -6.64 0.53
CA VAL A 6 19.70 -6.45 -0.07
C VAL A 6 19.66 -6.17 -1.58
N PRO A 7 18.86 -6.86 -2.41
CA PRO A 7 18.79 -6.58 -3.84
C PRO A 7 18.41 -5.13 -4.17
N TYR A 8 17.56 -4.51 -3.34
CA TYR A 8 17.09 -3.12 -3.53
C TYR A 8 18.15 -2.07 -3.18
N PHE A 9 19.26 -2.49 -2.54
CA PHE A 9 20.43 -1.64 -2.35
C PHE A 9 21.37 -1.60 -3.56
N SER A 10 21.17 -2.42 -4.59
CA SER A 10 22.11 -2.61 -5.69
C SER A 10 22.57 -1.30 -6.36
N LYS A 11 21.63 -0.38 -6.63
CA LYS A 11 21.90 0.95 -7.17
C LYS A 11 22.63 1.89 -6.19
N TYR A 12 22.49 1.63 -4.89
CA TYR A 12 22.97 2.50 -3.81
C TYR A 12 24.08 1.84 -2.99
N LYS A 13 24.68 0.75 -3.45
CA LYS A 13 25.62 -0.12 -2.70
C LYS A 13 26.83 0.61 -2.09
N TYR A 14 27.25 1.71 -2.68
CA TYR A 14 28.38 2.49 -2.17
C TYR A 14 28.02 3.38 -0.99
N PHE A 15 26.76 3.83 -0.89
CA PHE A 15 26.36 4.77 0.16
C PHE A 15 26.32 4.15 1.57
N PRO A 16 25.87 2.91 1.80
CA PRO A 16 26.03 2.25 3.10
C PRO A 16 27.49 2.14 3.55
N PHE A 17 28.40 1.86 2.62
CA PHE A 17 29.83 1.79 2.91
C PHE A 17 30.41 3.17 3.27
N LEU A 18 30.06 4.22 2.50
CA LEU A 18 30.47 5.59 2.80
C LEU A 18 29.90 6.09 4.13
N ALA A 19 28.65 5.72 4.44
CA ALA A 19 28.03 6.02 5.72
C ALA A 19 28.81 5.36 6.87
N PHE A 20 29.15 4.07 6.72
CA PHE A 20 29.97 3.34 7.70
C PHE A 20 31.33 4.00 7.94
N LEU A 21 32.04 4.35 6.86
CA LEU A 21 33.35 5.01 6.95
C LEU A 21 33.25 6.37 7.63
N SER A 22 32.24 7.16 7.30
CA SER A 22 32.02 8.47 7.94
C SER A 22 31.73 8.32 9.43
N ILE A 23 30.89 7.35 9.82
CA ILE A 23 30.56 7.06 11.21
C ILE A 23 31.80 6.54 11.96
N LEU A 24 32.67 5.76 11.33
CA LEU A 24 33.92 5.32 11.92
C LEU A 24 34.81 6.53 12.30
N VAL A 25 34.97 7.48 11.38
CA VAL A 25 35.73 8.73 11.63
C VAL A 25 35.07 9.52 12.77
N GLU A 26 33.74 9.67 12.76
CA GLU A 26 32.98 10.33 13.82
C GLU A 26 33.28 9.71 15.19
N VAL A 27 33.16 8.38 15.31
CA VAL A 27 33.37 7.65 16.56
C VAL A 27 34.82 7.74 17.04
N VAL A 28 35.81 7.60 16.14
CA VAL A 28 37.24 7.74 16.49
C VAL A 28 37.54 9.13 17.03
N CYS A 29 37.01 10.17 16.40
CA CYS A 29 37.15 11.53 16.88
C CYS A 29 36.49 11.74 18.24
N GLU A 30 35.28 11.20 18.45
CA GLU A 30 34.52 11.36 19.69
C GLU A 30 35.18 10.63 20.86
N VAL A 31 35.64 9.38 20.65
CA VAL A 31 36.34 8.60 21.67
C VAL A 31 37.75 9.13 21.94
N GLY A 32 38.36 9.83 20.97
CA GLY A 32 39.68 10.47 21.13
C GLY A 32 39.65 11.74 21.99
N GLN A 33 38.50 12.42 22.13
CA GLN A 33 38.42 13.68 22.87
C GLN A 33 38.85 13.59 24.33
N PRO A 34 38.47 12.57 25.15
CA PRO A 34 38.92 12.44 26.50
C PRO A 34 40.44 12.30 26.65
N ILE A 35 41.13 11.72 25.64
CA ILE A 35 42.60 11.58 25.67
C ILE A 35 43.27 12.96 25.49
N ILE A 36 42.71 13.81 24.62
CA ILE A 36 43.23 15.18 24.46
C ILE A 36 42.99 15.99 25.75
N MET A 37 41.83 15.80 26.37
CA MET A 37 41.46 16.43 27.65
C MET A 37 42.42 16.02 28.77
N LEU A 38 42.80 14.73 28.80
CA LEU A 38 43.78 14.16 29.74
C LEU A 38 45.09 14.94 29.67
N LYS A 39 45.63 15.22 28.48
CA LYS A 39 46.86 15.98 28.29
C LYS A 39 46.77 17.41 28.83
N ILE A 40 45.63 18.06 28.71
CA ILE A 40 45.41 19.40 29.29
C ILE A 40 45.48 19.33 30.82
N ILE A 41 44.81 18.34 31.41
CA ILE A 41 44.69 18.23 32.86
C ILE A 41 46.02 17.81 33.54
N ASP A 42 46.74 16.85 32.95
CA ASP A 42 47.89 16.24 33.58
C ASP A 42 49.19 16.94 33.27
N GLU A 43 49.31 17.62 32.13
CA GLU A 43 50.55 18.29 31.72
C GLU A 43 50.37 19.82 31.68
N GLY A 44 49.25 20.32 31.08
CA GLY A 44 49.04 21.75 30.89
C GLY A 44 48.78 22.53 32.18
N ILE A 45 47.88 22.03 33.05
CA ILE A 45 47.49 22.75 34.25
C ILE A 45 48.59 22.71 35.32
N PRO A 46 49.24 21.56 35.66
CA PRO A 46 50.30 21.52 36.68
C PRO A 46 51.49 22.36 36.30
N ASN A 47 51.89 22.37 35.02
CA ASN A 47 53.04 23.15 34.53
C ASN A 47 52.69 24.63 34.32
N ARG A 48 51.44 25.05 34.51
CA ARG A 48 50.93 26.40 34.22
C ARG A 48 51.25 26.87 32.79
N ASP A 49 51.32 25.91 31.86
CA ASP A 49 51.63 26.19 30.46
C ASP A 49 50.34 26.54 29.68
N THR A 50 50.05 27.84 29.62
CA THR A 50 48.88 28.35 28.91
C THR A 50 48.97 28.14 27.39
N SER A 51 50.16 28.04 26.83
CA SER A 51 50.38 27.77 25.39
C SER A 51 49.96 26.34 25.06
N MET A 52 50.33 25.38 25.89
CA MET A 52 49.98 23.97 25.78
C MET A 52 48.44 23.79 25.90
N ILE A 53 47.82 24.43 26.91
CA ILE A 53 46.35 24.40 27.12
C ILE A 53 45.64 24.94 25.87
N LEU A 54 46.09 26.09 25.33
CA LEU A 54 45.53 26.67 24.12
C LEU A 54 45.66 25.74 22.91
N TRP A 55 46.85 25.14 22.72
CA TRP A 55 47.12 24.23 21.59
C TRP A 55 46.20 22.99 21.64
N TYR A 56 46.14 22.30 22.76
CA TYR A 56 45.23 21.15 22.88
C TYR A 56 43.77 21.56 22.86
N GLY A 57 43.39 22.73 23.38
CA GLY A 57 42.05 23.27 23.25
C GLY A 57 41.64 23.53 21.79
N ILE A 58 42.53 24.10 20.98
CA ILE A 58 42.32 24.27 19.53
C ILE A 58 42.22 22.89 18.85
N LEU A 59 43.10 21.95 19.22
CA LEU A 59 43.05 20.57 18.68
C LEU A 59 41.71 19.89 19.00
N MET A 60 41.17 20.05 20.22
CA MET A 60 39.81 19.55 20.57
C MET A 60 38.72 20.14 19.68
N ILE A 61 38.81 21.46 19.39
CA ILE A 61 37.85 22.12 18.48
C ILE A 61 37.96 21.54 17.08
N ILE A 62 39.16 21.37 16.56
CA ILE A 62 39.40 20.78 15.23
C ILE A 62 38.85 19.36 15.16
N VAL A 63 39.14 18.52 16.15
CA VAL A 63 38.61 17.14 16.23
C VAL A 63 37.09 17.13 16.32
N ALA A 64 36.50 18.04 17.11
CA ALA A 64 35.05 18.18 17.19
C ALA A 64 34.43 18.61 15.84
N MET A 65 35.08 19.54 15.11
CA MET A 65 34.60 19.94 13.78
C MET A 65 34.72 18.81 12.74
N ILE A 66 35.79 17.99 12.81
CA ILE A 66 35.91 16.79 11.97
C ILE A 66 34.82 15.79 12.30
N SER A 67 34.58 15.54 13.60
CA SER A 67 33.50 14.66 14.06
C SER A 67 32.13 15.13 13.57
N LEU A 68 31.84 16.44 13.69
CA LEU A 68 30.60 17.03 13.19
C LEU A 68 30.45 16.83 11.68
N GLY A 69 31.50 17.14 10.91
CA GLY A 69 31.51 16.96 9.45
C GLY A 69 31.30 15.50 9.05
N ALA A 70 31.97 14.57 9.72
CA ALA A 70 31.82 13.14 9.51
C ALA A 70 30.42 12.64 9.86
N GLY A 71 29.84 13.11 10.98
CA GLY A 71 28.47 12.81 11.39
C GLY A 71 27.43 13.28 10.38
N VAL A 72 27.58 14.51 9.85
CA VAL A 72 26.71 15.05 8.79
C VAL A 72 26.82 14.23 7.50
N LEU A 73 28.04 13.87 7.07
CA LEU A 73 28.25 13.03 5.90
C LEU A 73 27.67 11.61 6.11
N GLY A 74 27.88 11.01 7.26
CA GLY A 74 27.31 9.71 7.61
C GLY A 74 25.78 9.72 7.57
N ALA A 75 25.16 10.76 8.12
CA ALA A 75 23.71 10.94 8.05
C ALA A 75 23.21 11.13 6.60
N LYS A 76 23.91 11.94 5.80
CA LYS A 76 23.58 12.16 4.39
C LYS A 76 23.64 10.86 3.59
N PHE A 77 24.73 10.10 3.69
CA PHE A 77 24.87 8.85 2.96
C PHE A 77 23.88 7.78 3.40
N ALA A 78 23.62 7.66 4.69
CA ALA A 78 22.58 6.76 5.22
C ALA A 78 21.18 7.15 4.70
N SER A 79 20.87 8.45 4.64
CA SER A 79 19.61 8.96 4.10
C SER A 79 19.46 8.67 2.62
N ILE A 80 20.50 8.90 1.80
CA ILE A 80 20.46 8.58 0.36
C ILE A 80 20.20 7.08 0.14
N ALA A 81 20.89 6.22 0.89
CA ALA A 81 20.70 4.78 0.78
C ALA A 81 19.29 4.37 1.21
N GLY A 82 18.80 4.84 2.36
CA GLY A 82 17.49 4.47 2.88
C GLY A 82 16.32 4.98 2.03
N THR A 83 16.38 6.24 1.56
CA THR A 83 15.38 6.79 0.64
C THR A 83 15.42 6.11 -0.73
N GLY A 84 16.63 5.76 -1.21
CA GLY A 84 16.81 5.01 -2.44
C GLY A 84 16.15 3.64 -2.40
N VAL A 85 16.38 2.87 -1.34
CA VAL A 85 15.72 1.57 -1.12
C VAL A 85 14.20 1.71 -1.07
N ALA A 86 13.69 2.73 -0.39
CA ALA A 86 12.26 2.99 -0.33
C ALA A 86 11.66 3.28 -1.71
N SER A 87 12.37 4.03 -2.55
CA SER A 87 11.97 4.29 -3.95
C SER A 87 11.93 3.02 -4.78
N GLU A 88 12.96 2.18 -4.70
CA GLU A 88 12.99 0.90 -5.42
C GLU A 88 11.88 -0.06 -4.95
N LEU A 89 11.60 -0.12 -3.64
CA LEU A 89 10.50 -0.93 -3.10
C LEU A 89 9.13 -0.45 -3.60
N ARG A 90 8.89 0.89 -3.65
CA ARG A 90 7.66 1.44 -4.22
C ARG A 90 7.52 1.10 -5.70
N SER A 91 8.60 1.24 -6.46
CA SER A 91 8.62 0.90 -7.89
C SER A 91 8.34 -0.58 -8.14
N ALA A 92 8.95 -1.46 -7.33
CA ALA A 92 8.73 -2.90 -7.43
C ALA A 92 7.29 -3.29 -7.08
N GLN A 93 6.72 -2.72 -6.01
CA GLN A 93 5.32 -2.94 -5.64
C GLN A 93 4.38 -2.43 -6.73
N MET A 94 4.58 -1.20 -7.25
CA MET A 94 3.73 -0.63 -8.29
C MET A 94 3.76 -1.47 -9.56
N LYS A 95 4.94 -1.90 -10.00
CA LYS A 95 5.08 -2.81 -11.13
C LYS A 95 4.29 -4.10 -10.90
N LYS A 96 4.45 -4.72 -9.73
CA LYS A 96 3.77 -5.97 -9.40
C LYS A 96 2.25 -5.82 -9.32
N ILE A 97 1.75 -4.73 -8.73
CA ILE A 97 0.31 -4.44 -8.65
C ILE A 97 -0.30 -4.24 -10.05
N GLN A 98 0.44 -3.65 -10.99
CA GLN A 98 -0.02 -3.51 -12.39
C GLN A 98 -0.07 -4.85 -13.14
N GLU A 99 0.69 -5.84 -12.72
CA GLU A 99 0.66 -7.20 -13.26
C GLU A 99 -0.47 -8.06 -12.66
N PHE A 100 -1.08 -7.64 -11.54
CA PHE A 100 -2.12 -8.39 -10.85
C PHE A 100 -3.37 -8.58 -11.70
N SER A 101 -3.93 -9.79 -11.64
CA SER A 101 -5.28 -10.07 -12.11
C SER A 101 -6.33 -9.46 -11.15
N PHE A 102 -7.59 -9.46 -11.55
CA PHE A 102 -8.69 -9.03 -10.67
C PHE A 102 -8.77 -9.92 -9.42
N LYS A 103 -8.53 -11.20 -9.52
CA LYS A 103 -8.49 -12.12 -8.38
C LYS A 103 -7.40 -11.75 -7.37
N ASN A 104 -6.20 -11.37 -7.84
CA ASN A 104 -5.17 -10.86 -6.95
C ASN A 104 -5.59 -9.54 -6.28
N LEU A 105 -6.24 -8.63 -7.04
CA LEU A 105 -6.73 -7.34 -6.51
C LEU A 105 -7.87 -7.52 -5.50
N ASP A 106 -8.74 -8.50 -5.68
CA ASP A 106 -9.81 -8.83 -4.74
C ASP A 106 -9.26 -9.34 -3.40
N PHE A 107 -8.13 -10.09 -3.44
CA PHE A 107 -7.45 -10.54 -2.23
C PHE A 107 -6.86 -9.36 -1.42
N PHE A 108 -6.35 -8.33 -2.09
CA PHE A 108 -5.80 -7.14 -1.47
C PHE A 108 -6.82 -5.99 -1.50
N SER A 109 -7.26 -5.47 -0.36
CA SER A 109 -8.05 -4.24 -0.38
C SER A 109 -7.19 -3.04 -0.85
N ASN A 110 -7.81 -2.09 -1.57
CA ASN A 110 -7.13 -0.86 -2.03
C ASN A 110 -6.50 -0.09 -0.86
N ALA A 111 -7.18 -0.01 0.28
CA ALA A 111 -6.66 0.66 1.48
C ALA A 111 -5.40 -0.04 2.01
N SER A 112 -5.35 -1.38 1.97
CA SER A 112 -4.19 -2.16 2.37
C SER A 112 -3.00 -1.92 1.42
N LEU A 113 -3.22 -1.92 0.09
CA LEU A 113 -2.17 -1.63 -0.89
C LEU A 113 -1.59 -0.23 -0.72
N ILE A 114 -2.44 0.79 -0.51
CA ILE A 114 -2.00 2.16 -0.24
C ILE A 114 -1.13 2.21 1.02
N THR A 115 -1.55 1.57 2.12
CA THR A 115 -0.78 1.52 3.37
C THR A 115 0.58 0.85 3.17
N ARG A 116 0.64 -0.25 2.41
CA ARG A 116 1.88 -0.97 2.08
C ARG A 116 2.84 -0.13 1.25
N MET A 117 2.34 0.67 0.31
CA MET A 117 3.15 1.56 -0.54
C MET A 117 3.58 2.87 0.15
N THR A 118 2.88 3.29 1.20
CA THR A 118 3.15 4.55 1.92
C THR A 118 3.78 4.30 3.28
N SER A 119 2.98 4.03 4.29
CA SER A 119 3.42 3.92 5.69
C SER A 119 4.40 2.77 5.92
N ASP A 120 4.17 1.59 5.34
CA ASP A 120 5.06 0.44 5.52
C ASP A 120 6.41 0.68 4.86
N VAL A 121 6.46 1.24 3.65
CA VAL A 121 7.74 1.61 3.01
C VAL A 121 8.46 2.70 3.79
N THR A 122 7.74 3.69 4.34
CA THR A 122 8.34 4.74 5.17
C THR A 122 8.92 4.16 6.47
N ASN A 123 8.27 3.17 7.09
CA ASN A 123 8.81 2.46 8.24
C ASN A 123 10.11 1.72 7.90
N ILE A 124 10.17 1.04 6.75
CA ILE A 124 11.41 0.39 6.29
C ILE A 124 12.49 1.43 5.99
N GLN A 125 12.16 2.54 5.33
CA GLN A 125 13.08 3.64 5.06
C GLN A 125 13.74 4.17 6.33
N ASN A 126 12.93 4.53 7.32
CA ASN A 126 13.41 5.08 8.59
C ASN A 126 14.26 4.05 9.35
N THR A 127 13.82 2.79 9.35
CA THR A 127 14.58 1.70 9.97
C THR A 127 15.91 1.48 9.26
N ALA A 128 15.96 1.50 7.94
CA ALA A 128 17.19 1.36 7.19
C ALA A 128 18.19 2.49 7.51
N ILE A 129 17.72 3.74 7.52
CA ILE A 129 18.55 4.92 7.86
C ILE A 129 19.10 4.80 9.29
N MET A 130 18.21 4.53 10.25
CA MET A 130 18.58 4.43 11.66
C MET A 130 19.49 3.23 11.94
N THR A 131 19.20 2.08 11.33
CA THR A 131 20.02 0.87 11.49
C THR A 131 21.44 1.10 10.93
N MET A 132 21.59 1.69 9.76
CA MET A 132 22.91 2.01 9.19
C MET A 132 23.71 2.93 10.11
N ARG A 133 23.07 3.91 10.75
CA ARG A 133 23.73 4.84 11.67
C ARG A 133 24.06 4.21 13.01
N ILE A 134 23.05 3.66 13.68
CA ILE A 134 23.19 3.22 15.08
C ILE A 134 23.93 1.87 15.16
N LEU A 135 23.66 0.93 14.23
CA LEU A 135 24.31 -0.38 14.23
C LEU A 135 25.81 -0.28 13.88
N ALA A 136 26.20 0.73 13.13
CA ALA A 136 27.62 1.03 12.92
C ALA A 136 28.23 1.74 14.12
N ARG A 137 27.59 2.82 14.62
CA ARG A 137 28.12 3.67 15.68
C ARG A 137 28.23 2.96 17.03
N ALA A 138 27.13 2.31 17.49
CA ALA A 138 27.07 1.82 18.86
C ALA A 138 28.08 0.70 19.19
N PRO A 139 28.27 -0.36 18.34
CA PRO A 139 29.31 -1.35 18.59
C PRO A 139 30.72 -0.77 18.53
N MET A 140 31.00 0.13 17.59
CA MET A 140 32.32 0.76 17.50
C MET A 140 32.60 1.64 18.71
N MET A 141 31.62 2.45 19.13
CA MET A 141 31.73 3.28 20.34
C MET A 141 32.00 2.43 21.57
N PHE A 142 31.25 1.33 21.73
CA PHE A 142 31.50 0.37 22.82
C PHE A 142 32.90 -0.18 22.78
N LEU A 143 33.34 -0.70 21.63
CA LEU A 143 34.67 -1.36 21.52
C LEU A 143 35.82 -0.37 21.74
N PHE A 144 35.77 0.82 21.11
CA PHE A 144 36.84 1.79 21.26
C PHE A 144 36.87 2.41 22.66
N ALA A 145 35.71 2.81 23.21
CA ALA A 145 35.64 3.38 24.55
C ALA A 145 36.07 2.34 25.60
N PHE A 146 35.69 1.05 25.44
CA PHE A 146 36.13 -0.02 26.33
C PHE A 146 37.63 -0.28 26.23
N PHE A 147 38.19 -0.31 24.99
CA PHE A 147 39.61 -0.46 24.75
C PHE A 147 40.43 0.65 25.43
N PHE A 148 40.02 1.90 25.27
CA PHE A 148 40.71 3.02 25.91
C PHE A 148 40.54 3.03 27.43
N ALA A 149 39.36 2.68 27.93
CA ALA A 149 39.17 2.55 29.38
C ALA A 149 40.12 1.50 30.00
N VAL A 150 40.23 0.32 29.37
CA VAL A 150 41.17 -0.74 29.82
C VAL A 150 42.61 -0.29 29.69
N SER A 151 42.96 0.48 28.64
CA SER A 151 44.31 1.00 28.44
C SER A 151 44.72 2.03 29.49
N LEU A 152 43.78 2.81 30.03
CA LEU A 152 44.03 3.76 31.11
C LEU A 152 44.23 3.04 32.45
N ASN A 153 43.31 2.16 32.81
CA ASN A 153 43.44 1.37 34.03
C ASN A 153 42.62 0.08 33.94
N ALA A 154 43.32 -1.08 33.84
CA ALA A 154 42.67 -2.38 33.70
C ALA A 154 41.91 -2.80 34.99
N GLN A 155 42.42 -2.46 36.19
CA GLN A 155 41.78 -2.81 37.45
C GLN A 155 40.47 -2.03 37.63
N LEU A 156 40.48 -0.71 37.30
CA LEU A 156 39.29 0.12 37.39
C LEU A 156 38.22 -0.32 36.37
N SER A 157 38.64 -0.88 35.23
CA SER A 157 37.75 -1.40 34.17
C SER A 157 36.91 -2.62 34.63
N LEU A 158 37.25 -3.27 35.74
CA LEU A 158 36.41 -4.32 36.33
C LEU A 158 35.00 -3.82 36.72
N VAL A 159 34.82 -2.51 36.89
CA VAL A 159 33.50 -1.92 37.09
C VAL A 159 32.55 -2.26 35.93
N PHE A 160 33.06 -2.33 34.69
CA PHE A 160 32.25 -2.72 33.53
C PHE A 160 31.83 -4.21 33.55
N VAL A 161 32.58 -5.09 34.16
CA VAL A 161 32.24 -6.52 34.31
C VAL A 161 30.96 -6.70 35.15
N VAL A 162 30.67 -5.76 36.04
CA VAL A 162 29.43 -5.74 36.83
C VAL A 162 28.34 -4.90 36.15
N ALA A 163 28.69 -3.72 35.66
CA ALA A 163 27.74 -2.77 35.12
C ALA A 163 27.08 -3.22 33.78
N VAL A 164 27.88 -3.80 32.87
CA VAL A 164 27.39 -4.23 31.56
C VAL A 164 26.40 -5.40 31.70
N PRO A 165 26.70 -6.51 32.42
CA PRO A 165 25.72 -7.57 32.64
C PRO A 165 24.47 -7.08 33.37
N PHE A 166 24.61 -6.23 34.39
CA PHE A 166 23.46 -5.64 35.10
C PHE A 166 22.55 -4.87 34.15
N LEU A 167 23.09 -4.01 33.27
CA LEU A 167 22.34 -3.29 32.26
C LEU A 167 21.68 -4.22 31.25
N VAL A 168 22.42 -5.18 30.71
CA VAL A 168 21.91 -6.14 29.73
C VAL A 168 20.75 -6.94 30.31
N VAL A 169 20.86 -7.44 31.52
CA VAL A 169 19.78 -8.17 32.21
C VAL A 169 18.58 -7.26 32.46
N SER A 170 18.82 -6.04 32.96
CA SER A 170 17.74 -5.07 33.22
C SER A 170 16.98 -4.69 31.95
N LEU A 171 17.69 -4.43 30.84
CA LEU A 171 17.10 -4.15 29.54
C LEU A 171 16.32 -5.36 28.98
N ALA A 172 16.88 -6.56 29.11
CA ALA A 172 16.21 -7.80 28.72
C ALA A 172 14.90 -8.01 29.51
N LEU A 173 14.88 -7.75 30.81
CA LEU A 173 13.68 -7.80 31.64
C LEU A 173 12.65 -6.73 31.26
N ILE A 174 13.08 -5.50 30.99
CA ILE A 174 12.20 -4.44 30.50
C ILE A 174 11.57 -4.84 29.18
N ILE A 175 12.36 -5.28 28.20
CA ILE A 175 11.88 -5.66 26.87
C ILE A 175 10.91 -6.84 26.95
N SER A 176 11.29 -7.91 27.67
CA SER A 176 10.44 -9.11 27.81
C SER A 176 9.09 -8.80 28.48
N THR A 177 9.09 -7.84 29.41
CA THR A 177 7.89 -7.41 30.14
C THR A 177 7.06 -6.39 29.35
N ALA A 178 7.69 -5.54 28.56
CA ALA A 178 7.03 -4.54 27.71
C ALA A 178 6.35 -5.17 26.50
N PHE A 179 6.99 -6.14 25.84
CA PHE A 179 6.50 -6.74 24.59
C PHE A 179 5.05 -7.25 24.65
N PRO A 180 4.64 -8.09 25.63
CA PRO A 180 3.24 -8.53 25.73
C PRO A 180 2.27 -7.39 26.01
N ARG A 181 2.68 -6.34 26.76
CA ARG A 181 1.85 -5.18 27.04
C ARG A 181 1.62 -4.31 25.80
N PHE A 182 2.65 -4.15 24.96
CA PHE A 182 2.53 -3.47 23.68
C PHE A 182 1.61 -4.21 22.71
N ARG A 183 1.62 -5.54 22.72
CA ARG A 183 0.66 -6.34 21.93
C ARG A 183 -0.79 -6.10 22.37
N LEU A 184 -1.03 -6.02 23.69
CA LEU A 184 -2.37 -5.67 24.22
C LEU A 184 -2.77 -4.23 23.89
N LEU A 185 -1.82 -3.29 23.94
CA LEU A 185 -2.04 -1.91 23.50
C LEU A 185 -2.42 -1.84 22.02
N GLN A 186 -1.73 -2.61 21.17
CA GLN A 186 -2.06 -2.69 19.75
C GLN A 186 -3.50 -3.18 19.53
N GLN A 187 -3.92 -4.23 20.22
CA GLN A 187 -5.31 -4.73 20.16
C GLN A 187 -6.34 -3.66 20.59
N ALA A 188 -6.02 -2.87 21.61
CA ALA A 188 -6.88 -1.76 22.03
C ALA A 188 -6.90 -0.63 21.00
N THR A 189 -5.79 -0.37 20.31
CA THR A 189 -5.72 0.57 19.19
C THR A 189 -6.62 0.14 18.03
N ASP A 190 -6.58 -1.15 17.69
CA ASP A 190 -7.44 -1.74 16.65
C ASP A 190 -8.93 -1.64 17.03
N GLY A 191 -9.26 -1.81 18.34
CA GLY A 191 -10.60 -1.60 18.87
C GLY A 191 -11.11 -0.16 18.66
N ILE A 192 -10.30 0.84 19.00
CA ILE A 192 -10.65 2.26 18.75
C ILE A 192 -10.81 2.52 17.25
N ASN A 193 -9.88 2.08 16.42
CA ASN A 193 -9.92 2.30 14.98
C ASN A 193 -11.20 1.71 14.36
N ARG A 194 -11.61 0.53 14.79
CA ARG A 194 -12.87 -0.11 14.35
C ARG A 194 -14.08 0.75 14.68
N ILE A 195 -14.20 1.24 15.93
CA ILE A 195 -15.33 2.09 16.33
C ILE A 195 -15.33 3.42 15.57
N LEU A 196 -14.16 4.05 15.39
CA LEU A 196 -14.05 5.29 14.62
C LEU A 196 -14.45 5.07 13.17
N GLN A 197 -14.00 3.98 12.55
CA GLN A 197 -14.35 3.64 11.17
C GLN A 197 -15.84 3.38 11.01
N GLU A 198 -16.46 2.57 11.88
CA GLU A 198 -17.90 2.33 11.90
C GLU A 198 -18.68 3.64 12.03
N ASN A 199 -18.29 4.48 12.99
CA ASN A 199 -18.98 5.73 13.29
C ASN A 199 -18.87 6.74 12.14
N PHE A 200 -17.67 6.92 11.53
CA PHE A 200 -17.49 7.86 10.42
C PHE A 200 -18.17 7.40 9.14
N ILE A 201 -18.16 6.11 8.82
CA ILE A 201 -18.91 5.56 7.69
C ILE A 201 -20.42 5.73 7.92
N GLY A 202 -20.89 5.40 9.13
CA GLY A 202 -22.30 5.47 9.51
C GLY A 202 -22.74 6.83 10.08
N ILE A 203 -21.97 7.91 9.99
CA ILE A 203 -22.26 9.17 10.71
C ILE A 203 -23.63 9.76 10.38
N ARG A 204 -24.08 9.59 9.11
CA ARG A 204 -25.42 10.06 8.71
C ARG A 204 -26.51 9.25 9.40
N VAL A 205 -26.31 7.95 9.58
CA VAL A 205 -27.25 7.05 10.31
C VAL A 205 -27.28 7.44 11.79
N VAL A 206 -26.09 7.61 12.42
CA VAL A 206 -25.99 8.07 13.81
C VAL A 206 -26.76 9.36 14.02
N LYS A 207 -26.63 10.32 13.08
CA LYS A 207 -27.34 11.61 13.12
C LYS A 207 -28.84 11.48 12.91
N SER A 208 -29.26 10.70 11.90
CA SER A 208 -30.68 10.54 11.57
C SER A 208 -31.48 9.82 12.67
N PHE A 209 -30.83 8.93 13.42
CA PHE A 209 -31.45 8.20 14.54
C PHE A 209 -31.18 8.82 15.92
N VAL A 210 -30.50 9.99 15.98
CA VAL A 210 -30.14 10.70 17.23
C VAL A 210 -29.41 9.78 18.24
N ARG A 211 -28.46 8.99 17.73
CA ARG A 211 -27.73 7.99 18.52
C ARG A 211 -26.35 8.45 19.01
N GLU A 212 -26.03 9.75 18.93
CA GLU A 212 -24.76 10.31 19.40
C GLU A 212 -24.47 10.00 20.89
N PRO A 213 -25.44 10.01 21.82
CA PRO A 213 -25.13 9.65 23.21
C PRO A 213 -24.69 8.19 23.35
N PHE A 214 -25.30 7.26 22.60
CA PHE A 214 -24.93 5.85 22.59
C PHE A 214 -23.53 5.65 22.06
N GLU A 215 -23.21 6.25 20.91
CA GLU A 215 -21.88 6.13 20.29
C GLU A 215 -20.78 6.79 21.16
N ARG A 216 -21.07 7.87 21.87
CA ARG A 216 -20.13 8.47 22.84
C ARG A 216 -19.81 7.51 23.99
N VAL A 217 -20.80 6.81 24.52
CA VAL A 217 -20.58 5.81 25.58
C VAL A 217 -19.76 4.64 25.05
N LYS A 218 -20.10 4.09 23.88
CA LYS A 218 -19.38 3.02 23.21
C LYS A 218 -17.90 3.39 22.98
N PHE A 219 -17.64 4.58 22.44
CA PHE A 219 -16.28 5.12 22.28
C PHE A 219 -15.57 5.33 23.62
N GLY A 220 -16.28 5.85 24.63
CA GLY A 220 -15.73 6.08 25.97
C GLY A 220 -15.18 4.83 26.64
N VAL A 221 -15.86 3.70 26.48
CA VAL A 221 -15.44 2.39 27.01
C VAL A 221 -14.11 1.97 26.35
N GLU A 222 -14.03 1.99 25.02
CA GLU A 222 -12.80 1.59 24.32
C GLU A 222 -11.66 2.58 24.51
N ASN A 223 -11.95 3.87 24.59
CA ASN A 223 -10.95 4.89 24.89
C ASN A 223 -10.35 4.71 26.30
N THR A 224 -11.18 4.32 27.28
CA THR A 224 -10.71 3.98 28.62
C THR A 224 -9.86 2.70 28.63
N ASN A 225 -10.26 1.68 27.88
CA ASN A 225 -9.46 0.47 27.69
C ASN A 225 -8.10 0.79 27.06
N PHE A 226 -8.07 1.57 25.97
CA PHE A 226 -6.84 2.04 25.34
C PHE A 226 -5.94 2.78 26.33
N LYS A 227 -6.50 3.80 27.03
CA LYS A 227 -5.77 4.56 28.06
C LYS A 227 -5.11 3.62 29.09
N THR A 228 -5.88 2.65 29.61
CA THR A 228 -5.40 1.71 30.62
C THR A 228 -4.26 0.84 30.09
N ARG A 229 -4.40 0.28 28.86
CA ARG A 229 -3.35 -0.52 28.23
C ARG A 229 -2.12 0.32 27.89
N ALA A 230 -2.30 1.55 27.43
CA ALA A 230 -1.20 2.48 27.17
C ALA A 230 -0.41 2.79 28.44
N LEU A 231 -1.09 3.11 29.54
CA LEU A 231 -0.44 3.36 30.83
C LEU A 231 0.36 2.14 31.30
N HIS A 232 -0.22 0.92 31.24
CA HIS A 232 0.47 -0.30 31.65
C HIS A 232 1.70 -0.60 30.79
N ALA A 233 1.67 -0.30 29.48
CA ALA A 233 2.83 -0.43 28.61
C ALA A 233 3.90 0.61 28.95
N MET A 234 3.49 1.87 29.13
CA MET A 234 4.40 2.99 29.42
C MET A 234 5.07 2.87 30.78
N TYR A 235 4.36 2.41 31.81
CA TYR A 235 4.96 2.21 33.14
C TYR A 235 6.20 1.30 33.13
N VAL A 236 6.27 0.33 32.22
CA VAL A 236 7.45 -0.53 32.11
C VAL A 236 8.60 0.22 31.42
N ILE A 237 8.29 0.95 30.36
CA ILE A 237 9.33 1.68 29.60
C ILE A 237 9.91 2.84 30.41
N VAL A 238 9.11 3.50 31.21
CA VAL A 238 9.57 4.61 32.05
C VAL A 238 10.74 4.21 32.96
N TRP A 239 10.79 2.94 33.42
CA TRP A 239 11.91 2.44 34.23
C TRP A 239 13.25 2.38 33.49
N ASN A 240 13.24 2.39 32.16
CA ASN A 240 14.47 2.34 31.37
C ASN A 240 15.44 3.49 31.72
N ASN A 241 14.92 4.70 31.80
CA ASN A 241 15.76 5.88 32.06
C ASN A 241 16.30 5.95 33.51
N PRO A 242 15.50 5.73 34.57
CA PRO A 242 16.00 5.63 35.93
C PRO A 242 17.06 4.53 36.17
N ILE A 243 16.86 3.33 35.60
CA ILE A 243 17.83 2.22 35.72
C ILE A 243 19.13 2.60 35.02
N MET A 244 19.06 3.19 33.84
CA MET A 244 20.22 3.68 33.13
C MET A 244 20.99 4.74 33.93
N GLN A 245 20.30 5.76 34.45
CA GLN A 245 20.94 6.80 35.26
C GLN A 245 21.50 6.26 36.56
N LEU A 246 20.78 5.34 37.24
CA LEU A 246 21.28 4.68 38.44
C LEU A 246 22.60 3.93 38.15
N THR A 247 22.66 3.21 37.03
CA THR A 247 23.87 2.48 36.61
C THR A 247 25.02 3.44 36.34
N VAL A 248 24.77 4.54 35.57
CA VAL A 248 25.79 5.56 35.30
C VAL A 248 26.32 6.17 36.60
N TYR A 249 25.42 6.60 37.49
CA TYR A 249 25.85 7.20 38.78
C TYR A 249 26.55 6.20 39.69
N ALA A 250 26.06 4.96 39.80
CA ALA A 250 26.71 3.92 40.57
C ALA A 250 28.12 3.64 40.07
N CYS A 251 28.29 3.52 38.75
CA CYS A 251 29.61 3.38 38.12
C CYS A 251 30.50 4.60 38.37
N THR A 252 29.96 5.81 38.24
CA THR A 252 30.71 7.06 38.50
C THR A 252 31.15 7.13 39.93
N ILE A 253 30.29 6.82 40.91
CA ILE A 253 30.64 6.79 42.34
C ILE A 253 31.72 5.74 42.61
N ALA A 254 31.55 4.53 42.07
CA ALA A 254 32.57 3.47 42.23
C ALA A 254 33.93 3.88 41.64
N VAL A 255 33.92 4.45 40.43
CA VAL A 255 35.14 4.92 39.76
C VAL A 255 35.77 6.09 40.52
N MET A 256 34.97 7.04 41.02
CA MET A 256 35.50 8.12 41.85
C MET A 256 36.11 7.60 43.17
N TRP A 257 35.50 6.61 43.81
CA TRP A 257 36.01 6.01 45.04
C TRP A 257 37.30 5.22 44.79
N PHE A 258 37.28 4.24 43.90
CA PHE A 258 38.47 3.41 43.65
C PHE A 258 39.55 4.17 42.87
N GLY A 259 39.18 4.91 41.82
CA GLY A 259 40.09 5.72 41.04
C GLY A 259 40.71 6.86 41.83
N GLY A 260 39.93 7.49 42.73
CA GLY A 260 40.48 8.48 43.69
C GLY A 260 41.55 7.90 44.60
N ASN A 261 41.35 6.64 45.08
CA ASN A 261 42.39 5.94 45.81
C ASN A 261 43.65 5.68 44.98
N PHE A 262 43.51 5.26 43.69
CA PHE A 262 44.64 5.10 42.78
C PHE A 262 45.37 6.42 42.51
N VAL A 263 44.66 7.53 42.40
CA VAL A 263 45.26 8.87 42.27
C VAL A 263 46.04 9.24 43.52
N MET A 264 45.53 9.01 44.72
CA MET A 264 46.23 9.30 45.98
C MET A 264 47.50 8.46 46.17
N HIS A 265 47.56 7.25 45.64
CA HIS A 265 48.75 6.38 45.66
C HIS A 265 49.68 6.60 44.47
N GLY A 266 49.35 7.49 43.53
CA GLY A 266 50.18 7.79 42.35
C GLY A 266 50.12 6.69 41.27
N GLU A 267 49.12 5.80 41.31
CA GLU A 267 48.94 4.74 40.33
C GLU A 267 48.10 5.20 39.13
N MET A 268 47.47 6.36 39.23
CA MET A 268 46.62 6.96 38.21
C MET A 268 46.72 8.50 38.29
N THR A 269 46.60 9.18 37.13
CA THR A 269 46.54 10.64 37.10
C THR A 269 45.10 11.17 37.23
N THR A 270 44.96 12.48 37.53
CA THR A 270 43.64 13.10 37.63
C THR A 270 42.95 13.18 36.24
N GLY A 271 43.71 13.41 35.20
CA GLY A 271 43.20 13.43 33.82
C GLY A 271 42.74 12.06 33.35
N GLU A 272 43.45 10.99 33.73
CA GLU A 272 43.01 9.62 33.45
C GLU A 272 41.67 9.30 34.16
N LEU A 273 41.48 9.71 35.41
CA LEU A 273 40.22 9.52 36.13
C LEU A 273 39.05 10.22 35.47
N ILE A 274 39.23 11.47 35.05
CA ILE A 274 38.17 12.25 34.36
C ILE A 274 37.85 11.66 32.98
N SER A 275 38.89 11.21 32.25
CA SER A 275 38.71 10.55 30.95
C SER A 275 37.97 9.21 31.11
N PHE A 276 38.26 8.46 32.16
CA PHE A 276 37.60 7.19 32.49
C PHE A 276 36.08 7.40 32.73
N ILE A 277 35.69 8.46 33.48
CA ILE A 277 34.28 8.81 33.69
C ILE A 277 33.56 9.13 32.36
N SER A 278 34.25 9.79 31.41
CA SER A 278 33.70 10.04 30.10
C SER A 278 33.46 8.71 29.34
N TYR A 279 34.38 7.76 29.40
CA TYR A 279 34.22 6.44 28.79
C TYR A 279 33.08 5.61 29.42
N ILE A 280 32.82 5.73 30.72
CA ILE A 280 31.64 5.09 31.35
C ILE A 280 30.38 5.50 30.65
N THR A 281 30.20 6.83 30.46
CA THR A 281 28.99 7.36 29.81
C THR A 281 28.87 6.90 28.37
N GLN A 282 29.98 6.90 27.60
CA GLN A 282 29.97 6.44 26.21
C GLN A 282 29.65 4.94 26.09
N ILE A 283 30.23 4.09 26.93
CA ILE A 283 30.00 2.63 26.95
C ILE A 283 28.53 2.33 27.27
N LEU A 284 28.00 2.92 28.34
CA LEU A 284 26.62 2.65 28.77
C LEU A 284 25.57 3.19 27.78
N MET A 285 25.81 4.38 27.21
CA MET A 285 24.95 4.94 26.14
C MET A 285 24.97 4.08 24.89
N SER A 286 26.12 3.52 24.50
CA SER A 286 26.23 2.65 23.33
C SER A 286 25.39 1.37 23.48
N LEU A 287 25.36 0.77 24.67
CA LEU A 287 24.52 -0.38 24.96
C LEU A 287 23.02 -0.07 24.84
N MET A 288 22.59 1.11 25.29
CA MET A 288 21.21 1.55 25.15
C MET A 288 20.82 1.72 23.67
N MET A 289 21.72 2.28 22.85
CA MET A 289 21.49 2.42 21.40
C MET A 289 21.34 1.07 20.71
N ILE A 290 22.14 0.06 21.08
CA ILE A 290 22.02 -1.31 20.55
C ILE A 290 20.64 -1.89 20.85
N SER A 291 20.17 -1.75 22.09
CA SER A 291 18.84 -2.22 22.52
C SER A 291 17.72 -1.58 21.70
N PHE A 292 17.81 -0.27 21.44
CA PHE A 292 16.81 0.46 20.64
C PHE A 292 16.70 -0.07 19.21
N VAL A 293 17.82 -0.41 18.57
CA VAL A 293 17.82 -0.99 17.21
C VAL A 293 17.08 -2.32 17.16
N PHE A 294 17.27 -3.20 18.16
CA PHE A 294 16.55 -4.48 18.19
C PHE A 294 15.03 -4.30 18.27
N VAL A 295 14.55 -3.37 19.09
CA VAL A 295 13.12 -3.05 19.18
C VAL A 295 12.60 -2.55 17.84
N MET A 296 13.31 -1.63 17.21
CA MET A 296 12.94 -1.04 15.94
C MET A 296 12.89 -2.08 14.81
N LEU A 297 13.89 -2.96 14.70
CA LEU A 297 13.92 -4.05 13.73
C LEU A 297 12.72 -5.00 13.89
N THR A 298 12.33 -5.28 15.14
CA THR A 298 11.19 -6.15 15.44
C THR A 298 9.87 -5.51 14.98
N MET A 299 9.69 -4.21 15.20
CA MET A 299 8.49 -3.49 14.76
C MET A 299 8.39 -3.41 13.23
N THR A 300 9.52 -3.24 12.54
CA THR A 300 9.57 -3.12 11.08
C THR A 300 9.35 -4.44 10.36
N LYS A 301 9.55 -5.59 11.06
CA LYS A 301 9.34 -6.91 10.47
C LYS A 301 7.93 -7.06 9.88
N ALA A 302 6.90 -6.62 10.61
CA ALA A 302 5.51 -6.71 10.13
C ALA A 302 5.27 -5.90 8.84
N SER A 303 5.82 -4.67 8.75
CA SER A 303 5.73 -3.85 7.54
C SER A 303 6.43 -4.52 6.36
N MET A 304 7.56 -5.15 6.62
CA MET A 304 8.33 -5.87 5.61
C MET A 304 7.59 -7.10 5.10
N ASP A 305 7.03 -7.91 5.99
CA ASP A 305 6.28 -9.12 5.62
C ASP A 305 5.09 -8.74 4.71
N ARG A 306 4.36 -7.64 5.03
CA ARG A 306 3.26 -7.13 4.18
C ARG A 306 3.70 -6.64 2.81
N ILE A 307 4.87 -5.98 2.69
CA ILE A 307 5.40 -5.52 1.41
C ILE A 307 5.82 -6.70 0.54
N PHE A 308 6.53 -7.67 1.14
CA PHE A 308 6.97 -8.84 0.40
C PHE A 308 5.84 -9.79 0.04
N GLU A 309 4.75 -9.81 0.81
CA GLU A 309 3.52 -10.50 0.42
C GLU A 309 3.00 -9.99 -0.94
N VAL A 310 3.00 -8.67 -1.18
CA VAL A 310 2.61 -8.11 -2.49
C VAL A 310 3.62 -8.47 -3.59
N ILE A 311 4.92 -8.32 -3.32
CA ILE A 311 5.96 -8.54 -4.33
C ILE A 311 6.08 -10.02 -4.73
N GLU A 312 5.89 -10.93 -3.76
CA GLU A 312 6.05 -12.38 -3.92
C GLU A 312 4.74 -13.08 -4.33
N THR A 313 3.59 -12.37 -4.34
CA THR A 313 2.32 -12.95 -4.79
C THR A 313 2.43 -13.37 -6.26
N GLU A 314 2.10 -14.60 -6.54
CA GLU A 314 2.04 -15.12 -7.90
C GLU A 314 0.85 -14.52 -8.64
N VAL A 315 1.06 -14.12 -9.88
CA VAL A 315 0.00 -13.67 -10.78
C VAL A 315 -0.64 -14.93 -11.37
N ASP A 316 -1.94 -15.11 -11.17
CA ASP A 316 -2.66 -16.32 -11.58
C ASP A 316 -3.02 -16.32 -13.08
N ILE A 317 -3.15 -15.13 -13.70
CA ILE A 317 -3.41 -14.98 -15.12
C ILE A 317 -2.18 -14.38 -15.80
N VAL A 318 -1.45 -15.20 -16.51
CA VAL A 318 -0.25 -14.80 -17.27
C VAL A 318 -0.46 -15.01 -18.77
N GLU A 319 0.20 -14.19 -19.57
CA GLU A 319 0.27 -14.40 -21.01
C GLU A 319 1.12 -15.66 -21.32
N LEU A 320 0.73 -16.41 -22.33
CA LEU A 320 1.55 -17.49 -22.84
C LEU A 320 2.84 -16.91 -23.44
N GLU A 321 3.95 -17.61 -23.26
CA GLU A 321 5.20 -17.25 -23.93
C GLU A 321 5.05 -17.40 -25.46
N ASN A 322 5.49 -16.40 -26.22
CA ASN A 322 5.46 -16.38 -27.69
C ASN A 322 4.05 -16.32 -28.32
N VAL A 323 3.11 -15.62 -27.72
CA VAL A 323 1.83 -15.33 -28.36
C VAL A 323 2.06 -14.53 -29.64
N ILE A 324 1.57 -15.06 -30.76
CA ILE A 324 1.64 -14.36 -32.04
C ILE A 324 0.60 -13.21 -32.01
N PRO A 325 1.00 -11.94 -32.23
CA PRO A 325 0.07 -10.82 -32.32
C PRO A 325 -1.05 -11.15 -33.32
N THR A 326 -2.28 -11.03 -32.88
CA THR A 326 -3.46 -11.39 -33.67
C THR A 326 -4.42 -10.22 -33.69
N GLU A 327 -4.66 -9.66 -34.87
CA GLU A 327 -5.66 -8.62 -35.04
C GLU A 327 -7.07 -9.22 -34.95
N ILE A 328 -7.89 -8.69 -34.05
CA ILE A 328 -9.30 -9.08 -33.91
C ILE A 328 -10.13 -8.12 -34.76
N THR A 329 -10.63 -8.60 -35.91
CA THR A 329 -11.45 -7.82 -36.83
C THR A 329 -12.94 -8.13 -36.73
N ARG A 330 -13.31 -9.18 -36.00
CA ARG A 330 -14.69 -9.65 -35.83
C ARG A 330 -15.01 -9.80 -34.35
N GLY A 331 -16.24 -9.48 -33.99
CA GLY A 331 -16.74 -9.54 -32.63
C GLY A 331 -17.51 -10.82 -32.28
N ASP A 332 -17.26 -11.94 -32.98
CA ASP A 332 -17.92 -13.21 -32.61
C ASP A 332 -17.48 -13.63 -31.20
N VAL A 333 -18.43 -13.98 -30.33
CA VAL A 333 -18.17 -14.45 -28.97
C VAL A 333 -18.85 -15.81 -28.79
N GLU A 334 -18.10 -16.79 -28.27
CA GLU A 334 -18.59 -18.15 -28.03
C GLU A 334 -18.21 -18.60 -26.62
N PHE A 335 -19.17 -19.12 -25.90
CA PHE A 335 -18.99 -19.86 -24.64
C PHE A 335 -19.24 -21.33 -24.92
N ASP A 336 -18.29 -22.18 -24.59
CA ASP A 336 -18.31 -23.62 -24.86
C ASP A 336 -18.14 -24.39 -23.54
N HIS A 337 -19.29 -24.80 -22.97
CA HIS A 337 -19.40 -25.52 -21.69
C HIS A 337 -18.56 -24.90 -20.57
N VAL A 338 -18.76 -23.59 -20.33
CA VAL A 338 -17.95 -22.81 -19.42
C VAL A 338 -18.42 -23.00 -17.99
N HIS A 339 -17.45 -23.28 -17.10
CA HIS A 339 -17.59 -23.29 -15.64
C HIS A 339 -16.69 -22.21 -15.03
N PHE A 340 -17.13 -21.57 -13.95
CA PHE A 340 -16.33 -20.57 -13.28
C PHE A 340 -16.58 -20.54 -11.77
N SER A 341 -15.48 -20.41 -10.99
CA SER A 341 -15.47 -20.17 -9.55
C SER A 341 -14.39 -19.17 -9.16
N TYR A 342 -14.65 -18.27 -8.21
CA TYR A 342 -13.68 -17.33 -7.67
C TYR A 342 -12.67 -17.99 -6.72
N GLY A 343 -13.07 -19.05 -6.00
CA GLY A 343 -12.25 -19.76 -5.01
C GLY A 343 -11.30 -20.81 -5.63
N LYS A 344 -10.26 -21.18 -4.88
CA LYS A 344 -9.43 -22.35 -5.21
C LYS A 344 -10.15 -23.67 -4.89
N ASP A 345 -11.01 -23.65 -3.88
CA ASP A 345 -11.86 -24.78 -3.52
C ASP A 345 -13.13 -24.65 -4.37
N GLN A 346 -13.27 -25.47 -5.39
CA GLN A 346 -14.37 -25.54 -6.37
C GLN A 346 -15.76 -25.79 -5.74
N GLN A 347 -15.95 -25.45 -4.47
CA GLN A 347 -17.16 -25.77 -3.71
C GLN A 347 -18.36 -24.88 -4.04
N GLU A 348 -18.15 -23.69 -4.64
CA GLU A 348 -19.23 -22.81 -5.10
C GLU A 348 -18.97 -22.36 -6.54
N GLU A 349 -19.55 -23.10 -7.49
CA GLU A 349 -19.55 -22.67 -8.90
C GLU A 349 -20.48 -21.47 -9.07
N VAL A 350 -19.92 -20.38 -9.59
CA VAL A 350 -20.67 -19.16 -9.92
C VAL A 350 -21.29 -19.26 -11.30
N LEU A 351 -20.63 -19.99 -12.22
CA LEU A 351 -21.18 -20.33 -13.54
C LEU A 351 -21.01 -21.84 -13.75
N ASN A 352 -22.06 -22.47 -14.25
CA ASN A 352 -22.13 -23.91 -14.43
C ASN A 352 -22.71 -24.23 -15.82
N ASP A 353 -21.91 -24.86 -16.68
CA ASP A 353 -22.27 -25.33 -18.01
C ASP A 353 -22.89 -24.25 -18.91
N ILE A 354 -22.23 -23.11 -19.03
CA ILE A 354 -22.67 -22.02 -19.90
C ILE A 354 -22.23 -22.29 -21.34
N HIS A 355 -23.20 -22.34 -22.27
CA HIS A 355 -22.94 -22.56 -23.69
C HIS A 355 -23.85 -21.72 -24.58
N PHE A 356 -23.30 -20.79 -25.33
CA PHE A 356 -23.99 -19.98 -26.34
C PHE A 356 -22.98 -19.30 -27.27
N SER A 357 -23.50 -18.77 -28.39
CA SER A 357 -22.70 -17.96 -29.31
C SER A 357 -23.44 -16.73 -29.79
N VAL A 358 -22.67 -15.66 -30.02
CA VAL A 358 -23.12 -14.39 -30.60
C VAL A 358 -22.24 -14.07 -31.80
N LYS A 359 -22.85 -13.69 -32.92
CA LYS A 359 -22.12 -13.31 -34.13
C LYS A 359 -21.70 -11.84 -34.09
N SER A 360 -20.66 -11.50 -34.84
CA SER A 360 -20.22 -10.12 -35.03
C SER A 360 -21.36 -9.21 -35.43
N GLY A 361 -21.46 -8.03 -34.80
CA GLY A 361 -22.50 -7.03 -35.05
C GLY A 361 -23.86 -7.30 -34.39
N GLN A 362 -24.04 -8.43 -33.69
CA GLN A 362 -25.26 -8.71 -32.93
C GLN A 362 -25.28 -8.04 -31.56
N VAL A 363 -26.46 -7.78 -31.05
CA VAL A 363 -26.71 -7.31 -29.69
C VAL A 363 -27.18 -8.48 -28.82
N LEU A 364 -26.45 -8.76 -27.76
CA LEU A 364 -26.81 -9.75 -26.74
C LEU A 364 -27.30 -9.08 -25.46
N GLY A 365 -28.50 -9.35 -25.04
CA GLY A 365 -29.00 -9.03 -23.70
C GLY A 365 -28.70 -10.15 -22.70
N ILE A 366 -28.32 -9.82 -21.48
CA ILE A 366 -28.17 -10.78 -20.36
C ILE A 366 -29.00 -10.30 -19.19
N ILE A 367 -29.94 -11.14 -18.73
CA ILE A 367 -30.83 -10.84 -17.62
C ILE A 367 -30.89 -11.99 -16.63
N GLY A 368 -31.33 -11.71 -15.42
CA GLY A 368 -31.53 -12.68 -14.35
C GLY A 368 -31.50 -12.04 -12.98
N PRO A 369 -31.85 -12.74 -11.92
CA PRO A 369 -31.82 -12.25 -10.54
C PRO A 369 -30.45 -11.73 -10.10
N THR A 370 -30.42 -10.94 -9.03
CA THR A 370 -29.15 -10.52 -8.40
C THR A 370 -28.39 -11.76 -7.90
N GLY A 371 -27.10 -11.85 -8.18
CA GLY A 371 -26.28 -13.02 -7.81
C GLY A 371 -26.27 -14.16 -8.84
N SER A 372 -27.00 -14.07 -9.95
CA SER A 372 -27.04 -15.15 -10.98
C SER A 372 -25.78 -15.29 -11.84
N GLY A 373 -24.68 -14.54 -11.56
CA GLY A 373 -23.41 -14.69 -12.27
C GLY A 373 -23.23 -13.81 -13.52
N LYS A 374 -24.14 -12.87 -13.82
CA LYS A 374 -24.08 -12.02 -15.04
C LYS A 374 -22.77 -11.27 -15.23
N THR A 375 -22.32 -10.55 -14.21
CA THR A 375 -21.05 -9.82 -14.24
C THR A 375 -19.86 -10.77 -14.39
N SER A 376 -19.88 -11.90 -13.68
CA SER A 376 -18.83 -12.92 -13.78
C SER A 376 -18.71 -13.48 -15.19
N LEU A 377 -19.86 -13.71 -15.87
CA LEU A 377 -19.90 -14.19 -17.23
C LEU A 377 -19.17 -13.27 -18.21
N VAL A 378 -19.52 -11.98 -18.20
CA VAL A 378 -18.93 -11.03 -19.17
C VAL A 378 -17.46 -10.71 -18.86
N GLN A 379 -17.01 -10.84 -17.61
CA GLN A 379 -15.61 -10.62 -17.22
C GLN A 379 -14.65 -11.68 -17.78
N LEU A 380 -15.15 -12.83 -18.20
CA LEU A 380 -14.36 -13.86 -18.86
C LEU A 380 -13.98 -13.47 -20.30
N ILE A 381 -14.77 -12.64 -20.98
CA ILE A 381 -14.55 -12.25 -22.38
C ILE A 381 -13.26 -11.41 -22.53
N PRO A 382 -13.01 -10.33 -21.75
CA PRO A 382 -11.73 -9.61 -21.77
C PRO A 382 -10.64 -10.30 -20.96
N ARG A 383 -10.85 -11.55 -20.53
CA ARG A 383 -9.94 -12.35 -19.71
C ARG A 383 -9.51 -11.58 -18.44
N LEU A 384 -10.47 -11.03 -17.70
CA LEU A 384 -10.21 -10.47 -16.36
C LEU A 384 -10.14 -11.59 -15.32
N TYR A 385 -10.80 -12.70 -15.59
CA TYR A 385 -10.71 -14.00 -14.94
C TYR A 385 -10.60 -15.09 -16.00
N ASP A 386 -10.01 -16.22 -15.67
CA ASP A 386 -9.99 -17.42 -16.53
C ASP A 386 -11.13 -18.37 -16.12
N ALA A 387 -11.77 -19.01 -17.10
CA ALA A 387 -12.74 -20.08 -16.87
C ALA A 387 -12.08 -21.26 -16.13
N THR A 388 -12.79 -21.86 -15.17
CA THR A 388 -12.31 -23.04 -14.43
C THR A 388 -12.33 -24.28 -15.30
N ALA A 389 -13.33 -24.41 -16.20
CA ALA A 389 -13.43 -25.44 -17.22
C ALA A 389 -14.15 -24.88 -18.45
N GLY A 390 -14.05 -25.55 -19.59
CA GLY A 390 -14.57 -25.09 -20.87
C GLY A 390 -13.69 -24.03 -21.53
N SER A 391 -14.23 -23.35 -22.55
CA SER A 391 -13.52 -22.30 -23.29
C SER A 391 -14.40 -21.12 -23.63
N VAL A 392 -13.81 -19.90 -23.55
CA VAL A 392 -14.39 -18.66 -24.07
C VAL A 392 -13.58 -18.26 -25.28
N ARG A 393 -14.27 -18.03 -26.41
CA ARG A 393 -13.62 -17.67 -27.67
C ARG A 393 -14.10 -16.31 -28.16
N VAL A 394 -13.18 -15.52 -28.69
CA VAL A 394 -13.44 -14.26 -29.40
C VAL A 394 -12.87 -14.40 -30.80
N ALA A 395 -13.64 -14.06 -31.83
CA ALA A 395 -13.26 -14.24 -33.23
C ALA A 395 -12.78 -15.68 -33.56
N GLY A 396 -13.37 -16.69 -32.89
CA GLY A 396 -13.08 -18.12 -33.09
C GLY A 396 -11.82 -18.64 -32.38
N LYS A 397 -11.05 -17.81 -31.67
CA LYS A 397 -9.84 -18.18 -30.94
C LYS A 397 -10.08 -18.06 -29.44
N ASP A 398 -9.54 -19.00 -28.63
CA ASP A 398 -9.66 -18.95 -27.17
C ASP A 398 -9.02 -17.67 -26.61
N VAL A 399 -9.70 -17.03 -25.64
CA VAL A 399 -9.19 -15.80 -25.00
C VAL A 399 -7.85 -15.99 -24.32
N ARG A 400 -7.49 -17.23 -23.93
CA ARG A 400 -6.22 -17.60 -23.31
C ARG A 400 -5.04 -17.56 -24.28
N ASP A 401 -5.31 -17.64 -25.58
CA ASP A 401 -4.31 -17.67 -26.65
C ASP A 401 -3.99 -16.28 -27.22
N TYR A 402 -4.63 -15.24 -26.72
CA TYR A 402 -4.35 -13.84 -27.09
C TYR A 402 -3.35 -13.17 -26.15
N ALA A 403 -2.56 -12.24 -26.67
CA ALA A 403 -1.91 -11.23 -25.84
C ALA A 403 -2.97 -10.32 -25.20
N PHE A 404 -2.75 -9.90 -23.97
CA PHE A 404 -3.70 -9.01 -23.28
C PHE A 404 -3.91 -7.69 -24.02
N SER A 405 -2.84 -7.15 -24.64
CA SER A 405 -2.91 -5.96 -25.47
C SER A 405 -3.87 -6.13 -26.62
N ASP A 406 -3.80 -7.26 -27.33
CA ASP A 406 -4.60 -7.52 -28.53
C ASP A 406 -6.08 -7.74 -28.15
N LEU A 407 -6.34 -8.64 -27.19
CA LEU A 407 -7.69 -8.93 -26.72
C LEU A 407 -8.37 -7.68 -26.13
N ARG A 408 -7.72 -7.04 -25.15
CA ARG A 408 -8.29 -5.90 -24.43
C ARG A 408 -8.29 -4.61 -25.26
N SER A 409 -7.59 -4.54 -26.40
CA SER A 409 -7.74 -3.45 -27.35
C SER A 409 -9.06 -3.53 -28.11
N GLN A 410 -9.57 -4.71 -28.35
CA GLN A 410 -10.75 -4.97 -29.16
C GLN A 410 -11.99 -5.41 -28.36
N VAL A 411 -11.82 -5.70 -27.06
CA VAL A 411 -12.92 -5.95 -26.12
C VAL A 411 -12.97 -4.81 -25.11
N ALA A 412 -13.87 -3.87 -25.30
CA ALA A 412 -14.09 -2.77 -24.36
C ALA A 412 -15.20 -3.12 -23.36
N MET A 413 -14.99 -2.78 -22.08
CA MET A 413 -15.97 -3.03 -21.03
C MET A 413 -16.24 -1.77 -20.22
N VAL A 414 -17.51 -1.40 -20.08
CA VAL A 414 -17.98 -0.40 -19.12
C VAL A 414 -18.42 -1.13 -17.88
N LEU A 415 -17.67 -0.96 -16.79
CA LEU A 415 -17.90 -1.63 -15.51
C LEU A 415 -19.11 -1.02 -14.77
N GLN A 416 -19.78 -1.79 -13.95
CA GLN A 416 -20.88 -1.34 -13.10
C GLN A 416 -20.50 -0.12 -12.24
N LYS A 417 -19.27 -0.09 -11.69
CA LYS A 417 -18.74 1.07 -10.96
C LYS A 417 -17.99 2.00 -11.90
N ASN A 418 -18.68 3.03 -12.38
CA ASN A 418 -18.13 4.03 -13.29
C ASN A 418 -17.10 4.92 -12.59
N THR A 419 -15.84 4.83 -13.00
CA THR A 419 -14.73 5.58 -12.43
C THR A 419 -14.12 6.52 -13.44
N LEU A 420 -14.02 7.80 -13.05
CA LEU A 420 -13.29 8.83 -13.80
C LEU A 420 -11.99 9.15 -13.07
N PHE A 421 -10.96 9.45 -13.83
CA PHE A 421 -9.66 9.85 -13.31
C PHE A 421 -9.57 11.38 -13.16
N SER A 422 -8.78 11.85 -12.21
CA SER A 422 -8.48 13.27 -12.07
C SER A 422 -7.79 13.79 -13.34
N GLY A 423 -8.19 14.96 -13.79
CA GLY A 423 -7.73 15.56 -15.04
C GLY A 423 -8.85 16.36 -15.70
N THR A 424 -8.98 16.30 -17.01
CA THR A 424 -10.09 16.92 -17.75
C THR A 424 -11.06 15.86 -18.32
N ILE A 425 -12.24 16.28 -18.78
CA ILE A 425 -13.15 15.38 -19.51
C ILE A 425 -12.45 14.86 -20.76
N ARG A 426 -11.78 15.73 -21.52
CA ARG A 426 -10.98 15.39 -22.71
C ARG A 426 -9.98 14.25 -22.39
N GLU A 427 -9.15 14.42 -21.38
CA GLU A 427 -8.19 13.40 -20.95
C GLU A 427 -8.86 12.08 -20.57
N ASN A 428 -10.00 12.13 -19.91
CA ASN A 428 -10.77 10.93 -19.57
C ASN A 428 -11.34 10.21 -20.79
N LEU A 429 -11.79 10.90 -21.81
CA LEU A 429 -12.29 10.31 -23.07
C LEU A 429 -11.14 9.70 -23.88
N LEU A 430 -10.01 10.40 -23.98
CA LEU A 430 -8.81 9.94 -24.70
C LEU A 430 -8.16 8.69 -24.08
N TRP A 431 -8.54 8.27 -22.88
CA TRP A 431 -8.18 6.93 -22.38
C TRP A 431 -8.70 5.80 -23.27
N GLY A 432 -9.80 6.01 -23.99
CA GLY A 432 -10.32 5.06 -24.96
C GLY A 432 -9.39 4.93 -26.18
N ASN A 433 -8.95 6.07 -26.73
CA ASN A 433 -7.99 6.16 -27.83
C ASN A 433 -7.18 7.45 -27.70
N PRO A 434 -5.89 7.39 -27.31
CA PRO A 434 -5.04 8.57 -27.18
C PRO A 434 -4.77 9.32 -28.48
N HIS A 435 -5.01 8.68 -29.63
CA HIS A 435 -4.78 9.24 -30.97
C HIS A 435 -6.07 9.70 -31.66
N ALA A 436 -7.22 9.65 -30.97
CA ALA A 436 -8.49 10.09 -31.53
C ALA A 436 -8.48 11.58 -31.83
N THR A 437 -9.13 11.97 -32.97
CA THR A 437 -9.29 13.37 -33.28
C THR A 437 -10.36 14.02 -32.40
N GLU A 438 -10.40 15.36 -32.38
CA GLU A 438 -11.40 16.08 -31.62
C GLU A 438 -12.81 15.81 -32.15
N GLU A 439 -12.96 15.69 -33.47
CA GLU A 439 -14.22 15.33 -34.11
C GLU A 439 -14.72 13.96 -33.70
N GLU A 440 -13.85 12.95 -33.68
CA GLU A 440 -14.18 11.60 -33.20
C GLU A 440 -14.62 11.61 -31.72
N MET A 441 -13.91 12.35 -30.89
CA MET A 441 -14.23 12.48 -29.45
C MET A 441 -15.60 13.15 -29.26
N ILE A 442 -15.87 14.24 -29.97
CA ILE A 442 -17.17 14.94 -29.92
C ILE A 442 -18.29 14.02 -30.43
N GLN A 443 -18.03 13.26 -31.50
CA GLN A 443 -19.03 12.38 -32.11
C GLN A 443 -19.44 11.26 -31.13
N VAL A 444 -18.49 10.57 -30.48
CA VAL A 444 -18.84 9.54 -29.49
C VAL A 444 -19.50 10.14 -28.25
N ALA A 445 -19.13 11.35 -27.87
CA ALA A 445 -19.79 12.05 -26.77
C ALA A 445 -21.26 12.37 -27.11
N LYS A 446 -21.58 12.68 -28.38
CA LYS A 446 -22.97 12.82 -28.86
C LYS A 446 -23.70 11.49 -28.81
N TYR A 447 -23.11 10.41 -29.30
CA TYR A 447 -23.69 9.06 -29.28
C TYR A 447 -24.01 8.60 -27.84
N ALA A 448 -23.11 8.87 -26.90
CA ALA A 448 -23.29 8.56 -25.47
C ALA A 448 -24.17 9.60 -24.73
N GLN A 449 -24.81 10.54 -25.44
CA GLN A 449 -25.62 11.61 -24.86
C GLN A 449 -24.86 12.47 -23.83
N ALA A 450 -23.54 12.58 -23.98
CA ALA A 450 -22.68 13.34 -23.07
C ALA A 450 -22.40 14.76 -23.54
N HIS A 451 -22.43 15.03 -24.86
CA HIS A 451 -22.01 16.31 -25.47
C HIS A 451 -22.76 17.51 -24.90
N ASN A 452 -24.09 17.43 -24.77
CA ASN A 452 -24.90 18.57 -24.35
C ASN A 452 -24.53 19.04 -22.95
N PHE A 453 -24.49 18.14 -21.94
CA PHE A 453 -24.13 18.55 -20.60
C PHE A 453 -22.66 18.98 -20.47
N ILE A 454 -21.74 18.45 -21.32
CA ILE A 454 -20.35 18.91 -21.37
C ILE A 454 -20.30 20.38 -21.84
N MET A 455 -21.06 20.73 -22.87
CA MET A 455 -21.10 22.10 -23.41
C MET A 455 -21.82 23.09 -22.49
N GLU A 456 -22.66 22.64 -21.57
CA GLU A 456 -23.26 23.46 -20.52
C GLU A 456 -22.26 23.84 -19.41
N MET A 457 -21.14 23.15 -19.34
CA MET A 457 -20.08 23.45 -18.35
C MET A 457 -19.21 24.62 -18.82
N PRO A 458 -18.71 25.46 -17.91
CA PRO A 458 -17.93 26.66 -18.26
C PRO A 458 -16.74 26.40 -19.19
N ASP A 459 -16.02 25.29 -18.95
CA ASP A 459 -14.79 24.93 -19.66
C ASP A 459 -15.05 23.81 -20.72
N GLY A 460 -16.30 23.40 -20.97
CA GLY A 460 -16.63 22.34 -21.91
C GLY A 460 -15.83 21.06 -21.70
N TYR A 461 -15.16 20.53 -22.72
CA TYR A 461 -14.34 19.32 -22.64
C TYR A 461 -13.09 19.46 -21.76
N ASP A 462 -12.65 20.69 -21.47
CA ASP A 462 -11.50 20.96 -20.59
C ASP A 462 -11.91 21.16 -19.12
N THR A 463 -13.20 20.94 -18.82
CA THR A 463 -13.72 20.93 -17.44
C THR A 463 -12.97 19.89 -16.59
N LYS A 464 -12.51 20.31 -15.41
CA LYS A 464 -11.77 19.47 -14.47
C LYS A 464 -12.65 18.39 -13.86
N VAL A 465 -12.13 17.18 -13.86
CA VAL A 465 -12.68 16.00 -13.20
C VAL A 465 -11.94 15.81 -11.87
N GLU A 466 -12.67 15.87 -10.76
CA GLU A 466 -12.11 15.55 -9.43
C GLU A 466 -11.91 14.05 -9.25
N GLN A 467 -11.13 13.66 -8.23
CA GLN A 467 -10.84 12.26 -7.93
C GLN A 467 -12.11 11.39 -7.86
N GLY A 468 -12.20 10.38 -8.73
CA GLY A 468 -13.37 9.52 -8.84
C GLY A 468 -14.60 10.22 -9.44
N GLY A 469 -14.43 11.38 -10.06
CA GLY A 469 -15.52 12.15 -10.68
C GLY A 469 -16.55 12.65 -9.67
N ARG A 470 -16.16 13.06 -8.46
CA ARG A 470 -17.08 13.46 -7.38
C ARG A 470 -17.95 14.65 -7.74
N ASN A 471 -17.50 15.48 -8.67
CA ASN A 471 -18.21 16.64 -9.18
C ASN A 471 -19.19 16.31 -10.32
N PHE A 472 -19.38 15.02 -10.67
CA PHE A 472 -20.33 14.56 -11.69
C PHE A 472 -21.43 13.69 -11.08
N SER A 473 -22.65 13.77 -11.62
CA SER A 473 -23.74 12.86 -11.26
C SER A 473 -23.46 11.42 -11.74
N GLY A 474 -24.17 10.43 -11.16
CA GLY A 474 -24.04 9.03 -11.58
C GLY A 474 -24.26 8.84 -13.08
N GLY A 475 -25.34 9.41 -13.64
CA GLY A 475 -25.64 9.33 -15.06
C GLY A 475 -24.64 10.06 -15.97
N GLN A 476 -24.06 11.18 -15.51
CA GLN A 476 -22.98 11.86 -16.24
C GLN A 476 -21.72 10.99 -16.30
N LYS A 477 -21.32 10.37 -15.18
CA LYS A 477 -20.18 9.43 -15.15
C LYS A 477 -20.39 8.25 -16.10
N GLN A 478 -21.59 7.67 -16.09
CA GLN A 478 -21.93 6.56 -16.98
C GLN A 478 -21.77 6.94 -18.43
N ARG A 479 -22.38 8.06 -18.86
CA ARG A 479 -22.29 8.55 -20.23
C ARG A 479 -20.85 8.83 -20.67
N LEU A 480 -20.03 9.40 -19.79
CA LEU A 480 -18.59 9.60 -20.08
C LEU A 480 -17.83 8.27 -20.20
N CYS A 481 -18.13 7.27 -19.36
CA CYS A 481 -17.51 5.95 -19.46
C CYS A 481 -17.96 5.20 -20.73
N ILE A 482 -19.21 5.34 -21.15
CA ILE A 482 -19.72 4.79 -22.42
C ILE A 482 -19.00 5.47 -23.60
N ALA A 483 -18.92 6.82 -23.63
CA ALA A 483 -18.20 7.55 -24.67
C ALA A 483 -16.73 7.12 -24.77
N ARG A 484 -16.05 6.95 -23.62
CA ARG A 484 -14.68 6.42 -23.53
C ARG A 484 -14.55 5.03 -24.19
N ALA A 485 -15.49 4.13 -23.92
CA ALA A 485 -15.49 2.78 -24.48
C ALA A 485 -15.77 2.80 -25.99
N MET A 486 -16.72 3.63 -26.46
CA MET A 486 -17.02 3.80 -27.89
C MET A 486 -15.85 4.40 -28.68
N LEU A 487 -15.08 5.33 -28.07
CA LEU A 487 -13.93 5.97 -28.73
C LEU A 487 -12.83 4.97 -29.09
N ARG A 488 -12.81 3.82 -28.41
CA ARG A 488 -11.89 2.72 -28.71
C ARG A 488 -12.22 1.99 -30.01
N LYS A 489 -13.46 2.12 -30.55
CA LYS A 489 -13.99 1.38 -31.72
C LYS A 489 -13.77 -0.13 -31.59
N PRO A 490 -14.23 -0.76 -30.50
CA PRO A 490 -13.94 -2.17 -30.22
C PRO A 490 -14.75 -3.11 -31.12
N ALA A 491 -14.23 -4.34 -31.33
CA ALA A 491 -15.00 -5.40 -31.96
C ALA A 491 -16.12 -5.95 -31.05
N VAL A 492 -15.89 -5.91 -29.70
CA VAL A 492 -16.88 -6.29 -28.68
C VAL A 492 -16.98 -5.18 -27.63
N LEU A 493 -18.19 -4.66 -27.40
CA LEU A 493 -18.52 -3.68 -26.36
C LEU A 493 -19.39 -4.32 -25.29
N ILE A 494 -18.93 -4.34 -24.06
CA ILE A 494 -19.65 -4.90 -22.91
C ILE A 494 -20.12 -3.75 -22.01
N LEU A 495 -21.42 -3.77 -21.68
CA LEU A 495 -22.07 -2.81 -20.81
C LEU A 495 -22.62 -3.55 -19.58
N ASP A 496 -21.88 -3.48 -18.45
CA ASP A 496 -22.27 -4.15 -17.21
C ASP A 496 -23.10 -3.20 -16.34
N ASP A 497 -24.43 -3.31 -16.43
CA ASP A 497 -25.42 -2.46 -15.72
C ASP A 497 -25.12 -0.95 -15.82
N SER A 498 -24.55 -0.55 -16.97
CA SER A 498 -23.95 0.76 -17.15
C SER A 498 -24.93 1.84 -17.61
N THR A 499 -26.22 1.56 -17.62
CA THR A 499 -27.28 2.55 -17.91
C THR A 499 -28.29 2.71 -16.75
N SER A 500 -28.09 2.01 -15.63
CA SER A 500 -29.03 2.00 -14.50
C SER A 500 -29.23 3.37 -13.80
N ALA A 501 -28.25 4.27 -13.89
CA ALA A 501 -28.34 5.64 -13.34
C ALA A 501 -28.71 6.70 -14.42
N VAL A 502 -29.03 6.26 -15.63
CA VAL A 502 -29.49 7.12 -16.72
C VAL A 502 -31.02 6.99 -16.83
N ASP A 503 -31.70 8.09 -17.15
CA ASP A 503 -33.14 8.07 -17.41
C ASP A 503 -33.49 7.25 -18.65
N THR A 504 -34.73 6.74 -18.69
CA THR A 504 -35.17 5.79 -19.73
C THR A 504 -35.11 6.38 -21.14
N SER A 505 -35.37 7.71 -21.32
CA SER A 505 -35.29 8.37 -22.60
C SER A 505 -33.85 8.46 -23.13
N THR A 506 -32.92 8.85 -22.27
CA THR A 506 -31.48 8.91 -22.60
C THR A 506 -30.91 7.52 -22.87
N ASP A 507 -31.29 6.49 -22.07
CA ASP A 507 -30.90 5.09 -22.30
C ASP A 507 -31.35 4.59 -23.68
N SER A 508 -32.59 4.93 -24.11
CA SER A 508 -33.10 4.59 -25.43
C SER A 508 -32.26 5.21 -26.56
N LEU A 509 -31.89 6.49 -26.43
CA LEU A 509 -31.06 7.19 -27.43
C LEU A 509 -29.64 6.63 -27.51
N ILE A 510 -29.05 6.25 -26.38
CA ILE A 510 -27.73 5.60 -26.33
C ILE A 510 -27.79 4.25 -27.06
N ARG A 511 -28.83 3.46 -26.84
CA ARG A 511 -29.02 2.17 -27.51
C ARG A 511 -29.25 2.34 -29.02
N GLU A 512 -30.07 3.28 -29.41
CA GLU A 512 -30.27 3.62 -30.83
C GLU A 512 -28.94 3.98 -31.50
N ALA A 513 -28.06 4.71 -30.78
CA ALA A 513 -26.75 5.04 -31.30
C ALA A 513 -25.86 3.79 -31.49
N PHE A 514 -25.97 2.76 -30.63
CA PHE A 514 -25.24 1.51 -30.84
C PHE A 514 -25.69 0.80 -32.13
N PHE A 515 -26.98 0.67 -32.37
CA PHE A 515 -27.51 0.02 -33.56
C PHE A 515 -27.15 0.77 -34.83
N ASN A 516 -27.23 2.11 -34.83
CA ASN A 516 -27.06 2.92 -36.03
C ASN A 516 -25.59 3.25 -36.35
N HIS A 517 -24.70 3.30 -35.36
CA HIS A 517 -23.34 3.84 -35.54
C HIS A 517 -22.23 2.84 -35.22
N LEU A 518 -22.55 1.65 -34.71
CA LEU A 518 -21.59 0.58 -34.44
C LEU A 518 -22.03 -0.76 -35.08
N PRO A 519 -22.30 -0.83 -36.37
CA PRO A 519 -22.91 -2.01 -37.02
C PRO A 519 -21.99 -3.24 -36.99
N ASP A 520 -20.68 -3.04 -36.92
CA ASP A 520 -19.69 -4.14 -36.89
C ASP A 520 -19.30 -4.56 -35.48
N THR A 521 -19.75 -3.81 -34.46
CA THR A 521 -19.43 -4.06 -33.04
C THR A 521 -20.49 -4.98 -32.43
N THR A 522 -20.05 -6.09 -31.83
CA THR A 522 -20.93 -6.91 -31.00
C THR A 522 -21.15 -6.22 -29.65
N VAL A 523 -22.43 -5.95 -29.31
CA VAL A 523 -22.77 -5.27 -28.06
C VAL A 523 -23.38 -6.27 -27.09
N ILE A 524 -22.79 -6.38 -25.88
CA ILE A 524 -23.29 -7.25 -24.80
C ILE A 524 -23.77 -6.36 -23.66
N ILE A 525 -25.07 -6.45 -23.34
CA ILE A 525 -25.73 -5.60 -22.35
C ILE A 525 -26.19 -6.47 -21.18
N ILE A 526 -25.61 -6.27 -20.00
CA ILE A 526 -26.21 -6.73 -18.76
C ILE A 526 -27.21 -5.69 -18.30
N ALA A 527 -28.46 -6.06 -18.19
CA ALA A 527 -29.52 -5.17 -17.77
C ALA A 527 -30.30 -5.72 -16.58
N GLN A 528 -30.73 -4.83 -15.73
CA GLN A 528 -31.72 -5.13 -14.68
C GLN A 528 -33.16 -4.93 -15.21
N ARG A 529 -33.33 -4.10 -16.26
CA ARG A 529 -34.62 -3.80 -16.89
C ARG A 529 -34.73 -4.49 -18.23
N ILE A 530 -35.84 -5.22 -18.44
CA ILE A 530 -36.11 -5.87 -19.74
C ILE A 530 -36.22 -4.83 -20.86
N SER A 531 -36.77 -3.64 -20.60
CA SER A 531 -36.84 -2.56 -21.56
C SER A 531 -35.48 -2.18 -22.17
N SER A 532 -34.38 -2.43 -21.46
CA SER A 532 -33.02 -2.13 -21.96
C SER A 532 -32.48 -3.17 -22.96
N ILE A 533 -33.07 -4.38 -23.02
CA ILE A 533 -32.60 -5.49 -23.85
C ILE A 533 -33.69 -6.06 -24.75
N GLN A 534 -34.91 -5.53 -24.69
CA GLN A 534 -36.07 -6.02 -25.47
C GLN A 534 -35.81 -6.06 -26.97
N GLY A 535 -35.03 -5.12 -27.52
CA GLY A 535 -34.63 -5.07 -28.93
C GLY A 535 -33.34 -5.85 -29.26
N ALA A 536 -32.80 -6.64 -28.36
CA ALA A 536 -31.59 -7.43 -28.60
C ALA A 536 -31.87 -8.61 -29.56
N ASP A 537 -30.90 -8.95 -30.42
CA ASP A 537 -30.99 -10.11 -31.32
C ASP A 537 -31.10 -11.43 -30.57
N LYS A 538 -30.45 -11.51 -29.39
CA LYS A 538 -30.52 -12.64 -28.48
C LYS A 538 -30.55 -12.15 -27.04
N ILE A 539 -31.29 -12.83 -26.18
CA ILE A 539 -31.34 -12.60 -24.75
C ILE A 539 -31.00 -13.92 -24.06
N VAL A 540 -30.02 -13.90 -23.17
CA VAL A 540 -29.69 -15.00 -22.26
C VAL A 540 -30.31 -14.73 -20.90
N VAL A 541 -31.10 -15.68 -20.40
CA VAL A 541 -31.66 -15.65 -19.06
C VAL A 541 -30.81 -16.54 -18.14
N LEU A 542 -30.21 -15.92 -17.12
CA LEU A 542 -29.37 -16.62 -16.12
C LEU A 542 -30.11 -16.78 -14.82
N GLU A 543 -30.04 -17.97 -14.23
CA GLU A 543 -30.57 -18.32 -12.91
C GLU A 543 -29.57 -19.22 -12.17
N ASP A 544 -29.17 -18.84 -10.97
CA ASP A 544 -28.24 -19.60 -10.11
C ASP A 544 -26.98 -20.13 -10.85
N GLY A 545 -26.39 -19.27 -11.66
CA GLY A 545 -25.17 -19.61 -12.41
C GLY A 545 -25.38 -20.49 -13.64
N LYS A 546 -26.63 -20.81 -14.01
CA LYS A 546 -26.98 -21.64 -15.18
C LYS A 546 -27.76 -20.85 -16.21
N MET A 547 -27.72 -21.33 -17.44
CA MET A 547 -28.56 -20.81 -18.51
C MET A 547 -29.97 -21.37 -18.36
N ASN A 548 -30.93 -20.51 -17.98
CA ASN A 548 -32.36 -20.87 -17.90
C ASN A 548 -33.04 -20.83 -19.28
N GLY A 549 -32.57 -19.93 -20.17
CA GLY A 549 -33.08 -19.84 -21.54
C GLY A 549 -32.28 -18.88 -22.42
N ILE A 550 -32.42 -19.04 -23.74
CA ILE A 550 -31.87 -18.16 -24.75
C ILE A 550 -32.88 -17.98 -25.91
N GLY A 551 -33.07 -16.75 -26.36
CA GLY A 551 -33.99 -16.45 -27.49
C GLY A 551 -34.15 -14.97 -27.75
N THR A 552 -35.12 -14.61 -28.60
CA THR A 552 -35.59 -13.21 -28.73
C THR A 552 -36.59 -12.89 -27.62
N HIS A 553 -36.93 -11.60 -27.45
CA HIS A 553 -37.95 -11.18 -26.49
C HIS A 553 -39.26 -11.99 -26.68
N GLU A 554 -39.75 -12.11 -27.92
CA GLU A 554 -41.01 -12.80 -28.24
C GLU A 554 -40.92 -14.30 -27.83
N THR A 555 -39.85 -14.97 -28.25
CA THR A 555 -39.66 -16.41 -27.92
C THR A 555 -39.54 -16.69 -26.42
N LEU A 556 -38.91 -15.78 -25.69
CA LEU A 556 -38.76 -15.94 -24.23
C LEU A 556 -40.07 -15.61 -23.51
N MET A 557 -40.86 -14.65 -23.97
CA MET A 557 -42.19 -14.39 -23.44
C MET A 557 -43.13 -15.58 -23.60
N GLU A 558 -42.99 -16.35 -24.67
CA GLU A 558 -43.81 -17.54 -24.91
C GLU A 558 -43.34 -18.77 -24.11
N ASN A 559 -42.01 -18.98 -24.04
CA ASN A 559 -41.46 -20.27 -23.63
C ASN A 559 -40.64 -20.24 -22.34
N ASN A 560 -40.42 -19.06 -21.72
CA ASN A 560 -39.61 -18.95 -20.49
C ASN A 560 -40.41 -18.30 -19.35
N GLU A 561 -40.67 -19.06 -18.31
CA GLU A 561 -41.49 -18.64 -17.15
C GLU A 561 -40.78 -17.54 -16.35
N LEU A 562 -39.48 -17.69 -16.06
CA LEU A 562 -38.68 -16.72 -15.31
C LEU A 562 -38.60 -15.37 -16.04
N TYR A 563 -38.40 -15.39 -17.37
CA TYR A 563 -38.34 -14.17 -18.15
C TYR A 563 -39.67 -13.41 -18.14
N ARG A 564 -40.78 -14.14 -18.24
CA ARG A 564 -42.14 -13.59 -18.18
C ARG A 564 -42.44 -13.00 -16.81
N GLU A 565 -42.09 -13.69 -15.74
CA GLU A 565 -42.26 -13.21 -14.36
C GLU A 565 -41.50 -11.90 -14.13
N ILE A 566 -40.23 -11.83 -14.57
CA ILE A 566 -39.42 -10.59 -14.50
C ILE A 566 -40.09 -9.46 -15.28
N TYR A 567 -40.60 -9.74 -16.48
CA TYR A 567 -41.28 -8.73 -17.31
C TYR A 567 -42.57 -8.21 -16.68
N GLU A 568 -43.44 -9.11 -16.22
CA GLU A 568 -44.72 -8.76 -15.60
C GLU A 568 -44.51 -7.93 -14.32
N THR A 569 -43.58 -8.35 -13.48
CA THR A 569 -43.22 -7.63 -12.24
C THR A 569 -42.74 -6.20 -12.54
N GLN A 570 -41.94 -6.01 -13.60
CA GLN A 570 -41.45 -4.69 -13.98
C GLN A 570 -42.54 -3.80 -14.59
N MET A 571 -43.46 -4.39 -15.35
CA MET A 571 -44.60 -3.66 -15.95
C MET A 571 -45.66 -3.26 -14.92
N GLU A 572 -45.87 -4.10 -13.87
CA GLU A 572 -46.74 -3.74 -12.76
C GLU A 572 -46.17 -2.60 -11.93
N GLY A 573 -44.85 -2.63 -11.65
CA GLY A 573 -44.15 -1.56 -10.95
C GLY A 573 -44.25 -0.23 -11.69
N ALA A 574 -44.09 -0.23 -13.01
CA ALA A 574 -44.20 0.98 -13.82
C ALA A 574 -45.60 1.62 -13.79
N LYS A 575 -46.68 0.82 -13.72
CA LYS A 575 -48.07 1.31 -13.60
C LYS A 575 -48.40 1.92 -12.23
N VAL A 576 -47.66 1.56 -11.19
CA VAL A 576 -47.81 2.12 -9.84
C VAL A 576 -47.12 3.48 -9.73
N ASP A 577 -45.96 3.64 -10.36
CA ASP A 577 -45.20 4.91 -10.37
C ASP A 577 -45.85 6.03 -11.23
N GLU A 578 -46.73 5.68 -12.15
CA GLU A 578 -47.52 6.66 -12.96
C GLU A 578 -48.80 7.16 -12.26
N ARG A 579 -49.13 6.63 -11.09
CA ARG A 579 -50.28 7.06 -10.27
C ARG A 579 -49.80 7.88 -9.07
#